data_453abac9a1d4d8b71d24cd032e192efd
#
_entry.id   453abac9a1d4d8b71d24cd032e192efd
#
_cell.length_a   1.000
_cell.length_b   1.000
_cell.length_c   1.000
_cell.angle_alpha   90.00
_cell.angle_beta   90.00
_cell.angle_gamma   90.00
#
_symmetry.space_group_name_H-M   'P 1'
#
loop_
_entity.id
_entity.type
_entity.pdbx_description
1 polymer ?
#
loop_
_entity_poly.entity_id
_entity_poly.type
_entity_poly.pdbx_seq_one_letter_code
_entity_poly.pdbx_strand_id
1 'polypeptide(L)'
;MITTQSKGPRYLVQFTNGQQQADADVLPVKGGGGAGFGPHELLEASLACCINMWIHMQADQLGIPVGPVAVTVSLKRDHPEEAVYQYAVKLEGALSETQRATLLQAADNCPVRRTLLKKPMFEKSAG
;
A
#
# COMPACT_ATOMS: atom_id res chain seq x y z
N MET A 1 -9.93 4.53 -11.05
CA MET A 1 -10.85 3.38 -11.17
C MET A 1 -10.06 2.16 -11.60
N ILE A 2 -10.31 1.02 -11.00
CA ILE A 2 -9.64 -0.24 -11.33
C ILE A 2 -10.68 -1.21 -11.89
N THR A 3 -10.32 -1.87 -12.98
CA THR A 3 -11.11 -2.94 -13.60
C THR A 3 -10.31 -4.23 -13.57
N THR A 4 -10.98 -5.35 -13.36
CA THR A 4 -10.35 -6.67 -13.38
C THR A 4 -10.93 -7.50 -14.51
N GLN A 5 -10.12 -8.43 -15.01
CA GLN A 5 -10.50 -9.40 -16.03
C GLN A 5 -9.88 -10.75 -15.67
N SER A 6 -10.69 -11.81 -15.69
CA SER A 6 -10.19 -13.17 -15.51
C SER A 6 -9.24 -13.54 -16.65
N LYS A 7 -8.12 -14.19 -16.32
CA LYS A 7 -7.10 -14.56 -17.32
C LYS A 7 -7.09 -16.04 -17.68
N GLY A 8 -7.90 -16.85 -17.06
CA GLY A 8 -8.02 -18.26 -17.37
C GLY A 8 -7.71 -19.17 -16.19
N PRO A 9 -6.44 -19.56 -15.89
CA PRO A 9 -6.19 -20.58 -14.85
C PRO A 9 -6.73 -20.14 -13.50
N ARG A 10 -7.66 -20.93 -12.98
CA ARG A 10 -8.17 -20.80 -11.61
C ARG A 10 -8.60 -19.38 -11.26
N TYR A 11 -7.81 -18.70 -10.43
CA TYR A 11 -8.15 -17.43 -9.81
C TYR A 11 -7.32 -16.26 -10.33
N LEU A 12 -6.49 -16.50 -11.34
CA LEU A 12 -5.64 -15.48 -11.92
C LEU A 12 -6.47 -14.39 -12.57
N VAL A 13 -6.24 -13.15 -12.18
CA VAL A 13 -6.89 -11.98 -12.78
C VAL A 13 -5.85 -10.93 -13.16
N GLN A 14 -6.15 -10.18 -14.21
CA GLN A 14 -5.43 -8.96 -14.52
C GLN A 14 -6.22 -7.77 -14.00
N PHE A 15 -5.54 -6.79 -13.43
CA PHE A 15 -6.17 -5.54 -13.05
C PHE A 15 -5.46 -4.36 -13.73
N THR A 16 -6.22 -3.31 -13.99
CA THR A 16 -5.72 -2.15 -14.73
C THR A 16 -6.46 -0.88 -14.31
N ASN A 17 -5.74 0.25 -14.39
CA ASN A 17 -6.34 1.58 -14.26
C ASN A 17 -6.63 2.21 -15.64
N GLY A 18 -6.43 1.46 -16.74
CA GLY A 18 -6.53 1.94 -18.09
C GLY A 18 -5.19 2.26 -18.76
N GLN A 19 -4.14 2.41 -17.97
CA GLN A 19 -2.79 2.72 -18.46
C GLN A 19 -1.76 1.69 -18.02
N GLN A 20 -1.76 1.34 -16.74
CA GLN A 20 -0.91 0.28 -16.19
C GLN A 20 -1.72 -0.96 -15.92
N GLN A 21 -1.04 -2.10 -15.92
CA GLN A 21 -1.69 -3.37 -15.62
C GLN A 21 -0.76 -4.27 -14.81
N ALA A 22 -1.35 -5.14 -14.00
CA ALA A 22 -0.64 -6.14 -13.25
C ALA A 22 -1.55 -7.33 -13.00
N ASP A 23 -0.97 -8.41 -12.50
CA ASP A 23 -1.71 -9.64 -12.21
C ASP A 23 -1.87 -9.83 -10.71
N ALA A 24 -3.01 -10.38 -10.32
CA ALA A 24 -3.28 -10.84 -8.97
C ALA A 24 -3.72 -12.30 -9.02
N ASP A 25 -3.36 -13.06 -7.98
CA ASP A 25 -3.68 -14.48 -7.91
C ASP A 25 -3.81 -14.92 -6.46
N VAL A 26 -4.31 -16.12 -6.27
CA VAL A 26 -4.39 -16.78 -4.97
C VAL A 26 -3.12 -17.60 -4.76
N LEU A 27 -2.64 -17.65 -3.52
CA LEU A 27 -1.46 -18.44 -3.17
C LEU A 27 -1.66 -19.93 -3.47
N PRO A 28 -0.59 -20.67 -3.84
CA PRO A 28 -0.70 -22.10 -4.13
C PRO A 28 -1.25 -22.91 -2.96
N VAL A 29 -0.92 -22.55 -1.73
CA VAL A 29 -1.43 -23.24 -0.53
C VAL A 29 -2.95 -23.13 -0.42
N LYS A 30 -3.57 -22.16 -1.06
CA LYS A 30 -5.03 -21.95 -1.09
C LYS A 30 -5.66 -22.36 -2.42
N GLY A 31 -4.91 -23.03 -3.27
CA GLY A 31 -5.41 -23.58 -4.54
C GLY A 31 -5.17 -22.72 -5.77
N GLY A 32 -4.49 -21.60 -5.65
CA GLY A 32 -4.13 -20.75 -6.78
C GLY A 32 -2.77 -21.10 -7.37
N GLY A 33 -2.36 -20.35 -8.39
CA GLY A 33 -1.07 -20.51 -9.05
C GLY A 33 0.04 -19.63 -8.48
N GLY A 34 -0.30 -18.65 -7.65
CA GLY A 34 0.68 -17.71 -7.10
C GLY A 34 1.36 -16.86 -8.17
N ALA A 35 0.67 -16.59 -9.28
CA ALA A 35 1.24 -15.92 -10.44
C ALA A 35 1.19 -14.39 -10.37
N GLY A 36 0.80 -13.82 -9.24
CA GLY A 36 0.71 -12.38 -9.05
C GLY A 36 0.55 -12.05 -7.58
N PHE A 37 0.28 -10.77 -7.29
CA PHE A 37 0.04 -10.32 -5.93
C PHE A 37 -1.28 -10.87 -5.39
N GLY A 38 -1.29 -11.22 -4.10
CA GLY A 38 -2.56 -11.50 -3.43
C GLY A 38 -3.36 -10.22 -3.19
N PRO A 39 -4.70 -10.29 -3.14
CA PRO A 39 -5.51 -9.09 -2.92
C PRO A 39 -5.18 -8.34 -1.63
N HIS A 40 -4.93 -9.03 -0.52
CA HIS A 40 -4.54 -8.37 0.72
C HIS A 40 -3.14 -7.76 0.64
N GLU A 41 -2.24 -8.36 -0.14
CA GLU A 41 -0.94 -7.76 -0.40
C GLU A 41 -1.08 -6.42 -1.16
N LEU A 42 -2.11 -6.28 -1.99
CA LEU A 42 -2.38 -5.01 -2.67
C LEU A 42 -2.84 -3.92 -1.69
N LEU A 43 -3.52 -4.27 -0.62
CA LEU A 43 -3.82 -3.32 0.45
C LEU A 43 -2.53 -2.87 1.16
N GLU A 44 -1.65 -3.81 1.46
CA GLU A 44 -0.34 -3.52 2.04
C GLU A 44 0.48 -2.64 1.10
N ALA A 45 0.52 -2.98 -0.18
CA ALA A 45 1.27 -2.23 -1.19
C ALA A 45 0.76 -0.80 -1.33
N SER A 46 -0.56 -0.61 -1.33
CA SER A 46 -1.16 0.72 -1.42
C SER A 46 -0.68 1.62 -0.29
N LEU A 47 -0.72 1.13 0.94
CA LEU A 47 -0.27 1.92 2.10
C LEU A 47 1.24 2.14 2.05
N ALA A 48 2.02 1.12 1.75
CA ALA A 48 3.48 1.23 1.68
C ALA A 48 3.94 2.24 0.63
N CYS A 49 3.35 2.18 -0.57
CA CYS A 49 3.66 3.13 -1.64
C CYS A 49 3.28 4.56 -1.22
N CYS A 50 2.11 4.72 -0.62
CA CYS A 50 1.66 6.04 -0.19
C CYS A 50 2.57 6.65 0.87
N ILE A 51 2.96 5.89 1.87
CA ILE A 51 3.88 6.36 2.90
C ILE A 51 5.21 6.78 2.28
N ASN A 52 5.76 5.95 1.39
CA ASN A 52 7.03 6.23 0.73
C ASN A 52 6.98 7.53 -0.07
N MET A 53 6.00 7.65 -0.95
CA MET A 53 5.81 8.85 -1.78
C MET A 53 5.55 10.09 -0.94
N TRP A 54 4.74 9.96 0.10
CA TRP A 54 4.38 11.06 0.98
C TRP A 54 5.60 11.61 1.73
N ILE A 55 6.48 10.74 2.21
CA ILE A 55 7.73 11.16 2.83
C ILE A 55 8.56 12.00 1.86
N HIS A 56 8.71 11.55 0.61
CA HIS A 56 9.44 12.31 -0.41
C HIS A 56 8.79 13.66 -0.71
N MET A 57 7.46 13.70 -0.80
CA MET A 57 6.72 14.95 -1.03
C MET A 57 6.93 15.92 0.12
N GLN A 58 6.87 15.45 1.36
CA GLN A 58 7.10 16.30 2.52
C GLN A 58 8.56 16.76 2.60
N ALA A 59 9.49 15.88 2.30
CA ALA A 59 10.91 16.23 2.28
C ALA A 59 11.19 17.34 1.25
N ASP A 60 10.63 17.22 0.05
CA ASP A 60 10.77 18.25 -0.99
C ASP A 60 10.20 19.59 -0.53
N GLN A 61 9.00 19.56 0.06
CA GLN A 61 8.35 20.78 0.51
C GLN A 61 9.12 21.48 1.63
N LEU A 62 9.76 20.72 2.50
CA LEU A 62 10.48 21.24 3.66
C LEU A 62 11.99 21.45 3.40
N GLY A 63 12.46 21.12 2.20
CA GLY A 63 13.88 21.21 1.86
C GLY A 63 14.76 20.22 2.63
N ILE A 64 14.23 19.07 3.00
CA ILE A 64 14.96 18.02 3.72
C ILE A 64 15.62 17.08 2.70
N PRO A 65 16.96 16.89 2.77
CA PRO A 65 17.67 16.07 1.79
C PRO A 65 17.57 14.57 2.12
N VAL A 66 16.41 13.98 1.99
CA VAL A 66 16.22 12.55 2.22
C VAL A 66 16.76 11.75 1.02
N GLY A 67 17.43 10.65 1.32
CA GLY A 67 17.85 9.66 0.32
C GLY A 67 16.76 8.62 0.05
N PRO A 68 17.14 7.41 -0.36
CA PRO A 68 16.17 6.34 -0.55
C PRO A 68 15.36 6.06 0.71
N VAL A 69 14.09 5.73 0.52
CA VAL A 69 13.15 5.39 1.60
C VAL A 69 12.66 3.97 1.36
N ALA A 70 12.67 3.14 2.39
CA ALA A 70 12.08 1.83 2.36
C ALA A 70 10.95 1.76 3.37
N VAL A 71 9.81 1.22 2.95
CA VAL A 71 8.63 1.06 3.80
C VAL A 71 8.16 -0.38 3.70
N THR A 72 7.95 -1.00 4.84
CA THR A 72 7.37 -2.34 4.93
C THR A 72 6.04 -2.25 5.64
N VAL A 73 5.01 -2.88 5.07
CA VAL A 73 3.67 -2.92 5.66
C VAL A 73 3.24 -4.38 5.78
N SER A 74 2.71 -4.74 6.93
CA SER A 74 2.14 -6.06 7.18
C SER A 74 0.73 -5.89 7.74
N LEU A 75 -0.25 -6.49 7.09
CA LEU A 75 -1.65 -6.44 7.49
C LEU A 75 -1.98 -7.65 8.37
N LYS A 76 -2.40 -7.38 9.60
CA LYS A 76 -2.87 -8.38 10.55
C LYS A 76 -4.39 -8.42 10.54
N ARG A 77 -4.98 -9.59 10.25
CA ARG A 77 -6.41 -9.78 10.09
C ARG A 77 -7.01 -10.80 11.06
N ASP A 78 -6.27 -11.19 12.07
CA ASP A 78 -6.69 -12.24 13.01
C ASP A 78 -7.65 -11.74 14.09
N HIS A 79 -7.80 -10.43 14.26
CA HIS A 79 -8.81 -9.88 15.17
C HIS A 79 -10.17 -9.80 14.45
N PRO A 80 -11.29 -10.18 15.13
CA PRO A 80 -12.60 -10.22 14.46
C PRO A 80 -13.14 -8.84 14.03
N GLU A 81 -12.73 -7.77 14.68
CA GLU A 81 -13.28 -6.44 14.44
C GLU A 81 -12.26 -5.41 13.95
N GLU A 82 -10.97 -5.75 13.95
CA GLU A 82 -9.92 -4.81 13.61
C GLU A 82 -8.95 -5.40 12.60
N ALA A 83 -8.55 -4.57 11.65
CA ALA A 83 -7.42 -4.86 10.76
C ALA A 83 -6.27 -3.96 11.17
N VAL A 84 -5.11 -4.55 11.48
CA VAL A 84 -3.95 -3.79 11.95
C VAL A 84 -2.90 -3.73 10.85
N TYR A 85 -2.61 -2.53 10.39
CA TYR A 85 -1.53 -2.27 9.44
C TYR A 85 -0.28 -1.91 10.24
N GLN A 86 0.64 -2.86 10.37
CA GLN A 86 1.93 -2.60 10.99
C GLN A 86 2.89 -2.11 9.92
N TYR A 87 3.57 -1.01 10.15
CA TYR A 87 4.52 -0.50 9.17
C TYR A 87 5.82 -0.06 9.82
N ALA A 88 6.91 -0.20 9.05
CA ALA A 88 8.24 0.25 9.42
C ALA A 88 8.80 1.10 8.30
N VAL A 89 9.49 2.18 8.67
CA VAL A 89 10.09 3.12 7.73
C VAL A 89 11.59 3.18 7.97
N LYS A 90 12.36 3.05 6.88
CA LYS A 90 13.81 3.20 6.92
C LYS A 90 14.19 4.37 6.03
N LEU A 91 14.82 5.38 6.62
CA LEU A 91 15.27 6.59 5.94
C LEU A 91 16.77 6.55 5.77
N GLU A 92 17.24 6.89 4.58
CA GLU A 92 18.65 7.09 4.29
C GLU A 92 18.92 8.57 3.99
N GLY A 93 20.19 8.97 4.10
CA GLY A 93 20.62 10.34 3.87
C GLY A 93 21.22 10.97 5.13
N ALA A 94 21.86 12.13 4.93
CA ALA A 94 22.48 12.89 6.01
C ALA A 94 21.42 13.75 6.70
N LEU A 95 20.58 13.12 7.52
CA LEU A 95 19.47 13.76 8.21
C LEU A 95 19.85 14.10 9.66
N SER A 96 19.47 15.30 10.10
CA SER A 96 19.50 15.62 11.52
C SER A 96 18.41 14.81 12.25
N GLU A 97 18.52 14.72 13.58
CA GLU A 97 17.49 14.04 14.36
C GLU A 97 16.13 14.71 14.20
N THR A 98 16.08 16.03 14.13
CA THR A 98 14.84 16.78 13.91
C THR A 98 14.24 16.49 12.54
N GLN A 99 15.06 16.48 11.50
CA GLN A 99 14.62 16.16 10.14
C GLN A 99 14.07 14.74 10.06
N ARG A 100 14.78 13.78 10.65
CA ARG A 100 14.35 12.39 10.70
C ARG A 100 13.01 12.26 11.43
N ALA A 101 12.87 12.87 12.59
CA ALA A 101 11.62 12.83 13.36
C ALA A 101 10.47 13.46 12.59
N THR A 102 10.70 14.55 11.89
CA THR A 102 9.69 15.23 11.07
C THR A 102 9.19 14.31 9.97
N LEU A 103 10.08 13.63 9.26
CA LEU A 103 9.68 12.72 8.18
C LEU A 103 8.99 11.48 8.69
N LEU A 104 9.44 10.92 9.81
CA LEU A 104 8.77 9.76 10.42
C LEU A 104 7.37 10.12 10.91
N GLN A 105 7.19 11.32 11.44
CA GLN A 105 5.86 11.81 11.84
C GLN A 105 4.97 12.02 10.61
N ALA A 106 5.53 12.51 9.51
CA ALA A 106 4.79 12.68 8.27
C ALA A 106 4.25 11.34 7.75
N ALA A 107 5.01 10.26 7.94
CA ALA A 107 4.59 8.91 7.54
C ALA A 107 3.25 8.52 8.18
N ASP A 108 2.98 9.00 9.39
CA ASP A 108 1.76 8.68 10.12
C ASP A 108 0.53 9.41 9.60
N ASN A 109 0.66 10.22 8.56
CA ASN A 109 -0.43 11.04 8.05
C ASN A 109 -0.54 11.00 6.52
N CYS A 110 -0.18 9.87 5.90
CA CYS A 110 -0.28 9.75 4.45
C CYS A 110 -1.77 9.68 4.01
N PRO A 111 -2.08 10.12 2.78
CA PRO A 111 -3.46 10.14 2.29
C PRO A 111 -4.19 8.80 2.33
N VAL A 112 -3.53 7.70 1.98
CA VAL A 112 -4.16 6.37 2.02
C VAL A 112 -4.48 5.96 3.45
N ARG A 113 -3.59 6.24 4.41
CA ARG A 113 -3.89 5.98 5.82
C ARG A 113 -5.13 6.73 6.27
N ARG A 114 -5.24 8.00 5.89
CA ARG A 114 -6.44 8.81 6.21
C ARG A 114 -7.70 8.22 5.61
N THR A 115 -7.62 7.68 4.38
CA THR A 115 -8.75 7.01 3.73
C THR A 115 -9.11 5.72 4.47
N LEU A 116 -8.12 4.91 4.85
CA LEU A 116 -8.36 3.65 5.56
C LEU A 116 -8.99 3.86 6.95
N LEU A 117 -8.75 5.03 7.56
CA LEU A 117 -9.35 5.36 8.87
C LEU A 117 -10.81 5.76 8.77
N LYS A 118 -11.32 6.09 7.58
CA LYS A 118 -12.72 6.38 7.37
C LYS A 118 -13.53 5.08 7.43
N LYS A 119 -14.78 5.18 7.85
CA LYS A 119 -15.68 4.04 7.84
C LYS A 119 -15.90 3.58 6.39
N PRO A 120 -15.56 2.35 6.03
CA PRO A 120 -15.77 1.87 4.68
C PRO A 120 -17.26 1.62 4.42
N MET A 121 -17.72 2.05 3.25
CA MET A 121 -19.08 1.79 2.77
C MET A 121 -18.97 1.15 1.40
N PHE A 122 -19.85 0.20 1.11
CA PHE A 122 -19.84 -0.53 -0.15
C PHE A 122 -21.16 -0.30 -0.87
N GLU A 123 -21.08 0.25 -2.07
CA GLU A 123 -22.25 0.48 -2.92
C GLU A 123 -22.09 -0.33 -4.20
N LYS A 124 -23.13 -1.06 -4.58
CA LYS A 124 -23.10 -1.83 -5.82
C LYS A 124 -23.65 -0.96 -6.93
N SER A 125 -22.81 -0.67 -7.93
CA SER A 125 -23.26 0.07 -9.11
C SER A 125 -23.78 -0.88 -10.17
N ALA A 126 -24.46 -0.33 -11.19
CA ALA A 126 -25.11 -1.11 -12.23
C ALA A 126 -24.13 -1.70 -13.26
N GLY A 127 -22.89 -1.67 -13.00
CA GLY A 127 -21.90 -2.28 -13.86
C GLY A 127 -21.37 -1.45 -14.93
#